data_f6fd2628aa4b36c3fc4eab61edf3750b
#
_entry.id   f6fd2628aa4b36c3fc4eab61edf3750b
#
_cell.length_a   1.000
_cell.length_b   1.000
_cell.length_c   1.000
_cell.angle_alpha   90.00
_cell.angle_beta   90.00
_cell.angle_gamma   90.00
#
_symmetry.space_group_name_H-M   'P 1'
#
loop_
_entity.id
_entity.type
_entity.pdbx_description
1 polymer ?
#
loop_
_entity_poly.entity_id
_entity_poly.type
_entity_poly.pdbx_seq_one_letter_code
_entity_poly.pdbx_strand_id
1 'polypeptide(L)'
;MKKSSRILLGAVCLFSLSIGFSSCVSTETLYHWDKYENASYAYTKEPNEKNLNNLAKCYDKMFEKQGKSYRKVVPPGLCAEKAYMLLKAGNKEEAMKYFDLEIKYYPESKLFIDRIKKQIGQ
;
A
#
# COMPACT_ATOMS: atom_id res chain seq x y z
N MET A 1 -53.59 -31.28 5.57
CA MET A 1 -53.17 -30.17 4.64
C MET A 1 -52.51 -28.97 5.34
N LYS A 2 -52.88 -28.54 6.53
CA LYS A 2 -52.24 -27.39 7.22
C LYS A 2 -50.80 -27.62 7.72
N LYS A 3 -50.37 -28.84 8.03
CA LYS A 3 -49.00 -29.14 8.48
C LYS A 3 -47.94 -29.06 7.36
N SER A 4 -48.30 -29.51 6.15
CA SER A 4 -47.39 -29.48 5.00
C SER A 4 -47.09 -28.08 4.53
N SER A 5 -48.06 -27.15 4.55
CA SER A 5 -47.91 -25.76 4.18
C SER A 5 -46.96 -24.97 5.13
N ARG A 6 -46.99 -25.29 6.44
CA ARG A 6 -46.13 -24.66 7.44
C ARG A 6 -44.67 -25.10 7.31
N ILE A 7 -44.42 -26.36 6.92
CA ILE A 7 -43.10 -26.91 6.67
C ILE A 7 -42.51 -26.29 5.40
N LEU A 8 -43.34 -26.12 4.36
CA LEU A 8 -42.92 -25.48 3.11
C LEU A 8 -42.53 -23.99 3.30
N LEU A 9 -43.32 -23.27 4.12
CA LEU A 9 -43.05 -21.86 4.45
C LEU A 9 -41.76 -21.73 5.27
N GLY A 10 -41.50 -22.61 6.22
CA GLY A 10 -40.26 -22.65 7.00
C GLY A 10 -39.03 -22.97 6.15
N ALA A 11 -39.13 -23.87 5.20
CA ALA A 11 -38.05 -24.24 4.29
C ALA A 11 -37.71 -23.07 3.31
N VAL A 12 -38.71 -22.35 2.84
CA VAL A 12 -38.50 -21.17 1.96
C VAL A 12 -37.84 -20.03 2.72
N CYS A 13 -38.22 -19.77 3.98
CA CYS A 13 -37.59 -18.75 4.81
C CYS A 13 -36.14 -19.09 5.16
N LEU A 14 -35.80 -20.36 5.41
CA LEU A 14 -34.41 -20.79 5.65
C LEU A 14 -33.54 -20.69 4.39
N PHE A 15 -34.11 -20.97 3.23
CA PHE A 15 -33.38 -20.86 1.95
C PHE A 15 -33.11 -19.41 1.54
N SER A 16 -34.04 -18.49 1.85
CA SER A 16 -33.84 -17.05 1.56
C SER A 16 -32.82 -16.40 2.50
N LEU A 17 -32.60 -16.91 3.69
CA LEU A 17 -31.60 -16.40 4.63
C LEU A 17 -30.15 -16.75 4.22
N SER A 18 -29.95 -17.82 3.44
CA SER A 18 -28.61 -18.26 2.99
C SER A 18 -28.08 -17.49 1.77
N ILE A 19 -28.92 -16.73 1.08
CA ILE A 19 -28.50 -15.95 -0.13
C ILE A 19 -27.90 -14.58 0.24
N GLY A 20 -28.10 -14.10 1.48
CA GLY A 20 -27.66 -12.76 1.93
C GLY A 20 -26.19 -12.60 2.30
N PHE A 21 -25.40 -13.68 2.35
CA PHE A 21 -23.99 -13.65 2.78
C PHE A 21 -22.98 -13.77 1.64
N SER A 22 -23.37 -13.55 0.38
CA SER A 22 -22.41 -13.34 -0.69
C SER A 22 -21.79 -11.95 -0.55
N SER A 23 -20.94 -11.77 0.46
CA SER A 23 -20.04 -10.62 0.53
C SER A 23 -19.10 -10.71 -0.68
N CYS A 24 -19.25 -9.82 -1.64
CA CYS A 24 -18.30 -9.66 -2.72
C CYS A 24 -16.96 -9.25 -2.11
N VAL A 25 -16.09 -10.21 -1.86
CA VAL A 25 -14.70 -9.93 -1.51
C VAL A 25 -14.03 -9.42 -2.77
N SER A 26 -13.87 -8.11 -2.88
CA SER A 26 -12.96 -7.52 -3.86
C SER A 26 -11.55 -8.05 -3.57
N THR A 27 -10.98 -8.82 -4.50
CA THR A 27 -9.64 -9.38 -4.37
C THR A 27 -8.54 -8.36 -4.70
N GLU A 28 -8.91 -7.18 -5.18
CA GLU A 28 -7.97 -6.12 -5.50
C GLU A 28 -7.64 -5.28 -4.26
N THR A 29 -6.38 -5.29 -3.86
CA THR A 29 -5.87 -4.42 -2.80
C THR A 29 -5.75 -2.98 -3.29
N LEU A 30 -5.96 -2.00 -2.39
CA LEU A 30 -5.86 -0.58 -2.72
C LEU A 30 -4.47 -0.21 -3.24
N TYR A 31 -3.42 -0.74 -2.61
CA TYR A 31 -2.02 -0.63 -2.98
C TYR A 31 -1.34 -1.99 -2.96
N HIS A 32 -0.26 -2.13 -3.73
CA HIS A 32 0.58 -3.32 -3.66
C HIS A 32 1.68 -3.13 -2.62
N TRP A 33 1.59 -3.83 -1.48
CA TRP A 33 2.50 -3.67 -0.35
C TRP A 33 3.71 -4.61 -0.37
N ASP A 34 3.69 -5.66 -1.21
CA ASP A 34 4.70 -6.74 -1.21
C ASP A 34 4.99 -7.23 0.23
N LYS A 35 6.25 -7.17 0.67
CA LYS A 35 6.69 -7.52 2.03
C LYS A 35 7.13 -6.29 2.84
N TYR A 36 6.61 -5.11 2.51
CA TYR A 36 7.03 -3.83 3.08
C TYR A 36 6.96 -3.82 4.62
N GLU A 37 5.85 -4.28 5.20
CA GLU A 37 5.67 -4.31 6.65
C GLU A 37 6.78 -5.08 7.36
N ASN A 38 7.10 -6.29 6.88
CA ASN A 38 8.15 -7.12 7.45
C ASN A 38 9.54 -6.51 7.24
N ALA A 39 9.81 -5.96 6.06
CA ALA A 39 11.11 -5.37 5.74
C ALA A 39 11.35 -4.07 6.53
N SER A 40 10.33 -3.22 6.64
CA SER A 40 10.37 -1.98 7.42
C SER A 40 10.56 -2.27 8.91
N TYR A 41 9.81 -3.22 9.47
CA TYR A 41 9.96 -3.64 10.87
C TYR A 41 11.36 -4.19 11.15
N ALA A 42 11.88 -5.07 10.28
CA ALA A 42 13.21 -5.65 10.45
C ALA A 42 14.30 -4.56 10.44
N TYR A 43 14.21 -3.58 9.55
CA TYR A 43 15.15 -2.47 9.49
C TYR A 43 15.05 -1.54 10.71
N THR A 44 13.83 -1.28 11.19
CA THR A 44 13.61 -0.46 12.40
C THR A 44 14.18 -1.14 13.64
N LYS A 45 14.02 -2.46 13.77
CA LYS A 45 14.53 -3.23 14.90
C LYS A 45 16.04 -3.37 14.86
N GLU A 46 16.62 -3.64 13.70
CA GLU A 46 18.05 -3.82 13.50
C GLU A 46 18.50 -3.07 12.22
N PRO A 47 18.93 -1.79 12.34
CA PRO A 47 19.33 -0.96 11.21
C PRO A 47 20.74 -1.36 10.71
N ASN A 48 20.81 -2.50 10.04
CA ASN A 48 22.02 -3.00 9.40
C ASN A 48 21.89 -3.00 7.87
N GLU A 49 23.02 -3.17 7.18
CA GLU A 49 23.09 -3.12 5.71
C GLU A 49 22.19 -4.18 5.05
N LYS A 50 22.12 -5.38 5.62
CA LYS A 50 21.26 -6.47 5.10
C LYS A 50 19.78 -6.07 5.12
N ASN A 51 19.31 -5.53 6.24
CA ASN A 51 17.92 -5.12 6.39
C ASN A 51 17.59 -3.88 5.54
N LEU A 52 18.55 -2.95 5.40
CA LEU A 52 18.44 -1.82 4.49
C LEU A 52 18.28 -2.27 3.03
N ASN A 53 19.12 -3.19 2.58
CA ASN A 53 19.06 -3.75 1.23
C ASN A 53 17.74 -4.52 0.99
N ASN A 54 17.23 -5.22 1.99
CA ASN A 54 15.94 -5.91 1.87
C ASN A 54 14.78 -4.92 1.74
N LEU A 55 14.81 -3.82 2.50
CA LEU A 55 13.81 -2.75 2.42
C LEU A 55 13.89 -2.04 1.06
N ALA A 56 15.08 -1.73 0.56
CA ALA A 56 15.28 -1.15 -0.77
C ALA A 56 14.69 -2.03 -1.88
N LYS A 57 14.97 -3.34 -1.85
CA LYS A 57 14.39 -4.30 -2.80
C LYS A 57 12.87 -4.38 -2.70
N CYS A 58 12.32 -4.19 -1.49
CA CYS A 58 10.88 -4.16 -1.31
C CYS A 58 10.25 -2.93 -1.98
N TYR A 59 10.85 -1.74 -1.83
CA TYR A 59 10.43 -0.54 -2.55
C TYR A 59 10.44 -0.74 -4.06
N ASP A 60 11.53 -1.28 -4.61
CA ASP A 60 11.63 -1.55 -6.06
C ASP A 60 10.49 -2.43 -6.55
N LYS A 61 10.18 -3.51 -5.83
CA LYS A 61 9.05 -4.39 -6.16
C LYS A 61 7.69 -3.70 -6.05
N MET A 62 7.51 -2.80 -5.08
CA MET A 62 6.26 -2.04 -4.94
C MET A 62 6.07 -1.09 -6.14
N PHE A 63 7.12 -0.42 -6.60
CA PHE A 63 7.08 0.40 -7.82
C PHE A 63 6.83 -0.44 -9.07
N GLU A 64 7.50 -1.57 -9.21
CA GLU A 64 7.33 -2.48 -10.35
C GLU A 64 5.90 -3.03 -10.45
N LYS A 65 5.29 -3.36 -9.30
CA LYS A 65 3.97 -4.00 -9.24
C LYS A 65 2.82 -3.04 -8.97
N GLN A 66 3.05 -1.73 -8.89
CA GLN A 66 2.01 -0.75 -8.56
C GLN A 66 0.79 -0.83 -9.50
N GLY A 67 1.01 -1.13 -10.78
CA GLY A 67 -0.06 -1.28 -11.77
C GLY A 67 -1.03 -2.43 -11.49
N LYS A 68 -0.72 -3.35 -10.58
CA LYS A 68 -1.56 -4.49 -10.17
C LYS A 68 -2.50 -4.16 -9.02
N SER A 69 -2.48 -2.93 -8.50
CA SER A 69 -3.34 -2.46 -7.42
C SER A 69 -4.46 -1.57 -7.97
N TYR A 70 -5.52 -1.41 -7.19
CA TYR A 70 -6.66 -0.58 -7.58
C TYR A 70 -6.24 0.87 -7.90
N ARG A 71 -5.38 1.47 -7.09
CA ARG A 71 -4.89 2.84 -7.28
C ARG A 71 -3.84 2.97 -8.38
N LYS A 72 -3.20 1.88 -8.79
CA LYS A 72 -2.13 1.85 -9.81
C LYS A 72 -0.94 2.77 -9.54
N VAL A 73 -0.75 3.14 -8.30
CA VAL A 73 0.37 3.92 -7.77
C VAL A 73 0.85 3.30 -6.46
N VAL A 74 2.06 3.66 -6.02
CA VAL A 74 2.57 3.25 -4.70
C VAL A 74 1.83 3.99 -3.58
N PRO A 75 1.83 3.47 -2.33
CA PRO A 75 1.20 4.14 -1.19
C PRO A 75 1.75 5.54 -0.92
N PRO A 76 0.94 6.45 -0.31
CA PRO A 76 1.40 7.78 0.08
C PRO A 76 2.61 7.70 1.01
N GLY A 77 3.61 8.55 0.77
CA GLY A 77 4.84 8.61 1.56
C GLY A 77 5.94 7.67 1.07
N LEU A 78 5.64 6.63 0.29
CA LEU A 78 6.65 5.64 -0.13
C LEU A 78 7.73 6.25 -1.03
N CYS A 79 7.35 7.16 -1.93
CA CYS A 79 8.34 7.88 -2.74
C CYS A 79 9.25 8.75 -1.86
N ALA A 80 8.69 9.41 -0.85
CA ALA A 80 9.46 10.23 0.09
C ALA A 80 10.42 9.37 0.94
N GLU A 81 9.99 8.20 1.41
CA GLU A 81 10.86 7.26 2.13
C GLU A 81 12.02 6.77 1.25
N LYS A 82 11.73 6.38 0.00
CA LYS A 82 12.78 5.99 -0.94
C LYS A 82 13.74 7.15 -1.24
N ALA A 83 13.22 8.36 -1.42
CA ALA A 83 14.05 9.56 -1.60
C ALA A 83 14.99 9.79 -0.41
N TYR A 84 14.48 9.66 0.82
CA TYR A 84 15.28 9.79 2.03
C TYR A 84 16.37 8.73 2.12
N MET A 85 16.08 7.48 1.75
CA MET A 85 17.07 6.40 1.69
C MET A 85 18.19 6.73 0.69
N LEU A 86 17.84 7.22 -0.49
CA LEU A 86 18.79 7.65 -1.52
C LEU A 86 19.66 8.83 -1.06
N LEU A 87 19.10 9.79 -0.32
CA LEU A 87 19.86 10.88 0.30
C LEU A 87 20.92 10.36 1.27
N LYS A 88 20.54 9.40 2.13
CA LYS A 88 21.49 8.76 3.06
C LYS A 88 22.61 8.01 2.33
N ALA A 89 22.32 7.46 1.16
CA ALA A 89 23.30 6.81 0.29
C ALA A 89 24.13 7.79 -0.55
N GLY A 90 23.91 9.12 -0.42
CA GLY A 90 24.62 10.16 -1.16
C GLY A 90 24.09 10.43 -2.57
N ASN A 91 23.01 9.77 -2.97
CA ASN A 91 22.42 9.95 -4.31
C ASN A 91 21.32 11.04 -4.30
N LYS A 92 21.76 12.29 -4.18
CA LYS A 92 20.88 13.47 -4.07
C LYS A 92 20.03 13.67 -5.34
N GLU A 93 20.60 13.47 -6.50
CA GLU A 93 19.89 13.70 -7.78
C GLU A 93 18.69 12.78 -7.93
N GLU A 94 18.89 11.50 -7.68
CA GLU A 94 17.80 10.51 -7.76
C GLU A 94 16.76 10.71 -6.65
N ALA A 95 17.20 11.06 -5.45
CA ALA A 95 16.31 11.41 -4.35
C ALA A 95 15.33 12.53 -4.71
N MET A 96 15.82 13.58 -5.39
CA MET A 96 14.97 14.69 -5.85
C MET A 96 13.88 14.21 -6.82
N LYS A 97 14.18 13.28 -7.73
CA LYS A 97 13.20 12.69 -8.65
C LYS A 97 12.08 11.96 -7.90
N TYR A 98 12.41 11.23 -6.82
CA TYR A 98 11.40 10.56 -6.00
C TYR A 98 10.58 11.54 -5.14
N PHE A 99 11.15 12.64 -4.66
CA PHE A 99 10.37 13.70 -4.02
C PHE A 99 9.38 14.35 -4.98
N ASP A 100 9.79 14.59 -6.24
CA ASP A 100 8.87 15.11 -7.26
C ASP A 100 7.78 14.10 -7.62
N LEU A 101 8.10 12.81 -7.61
CA LEU A 101 7.15 11.75 -7.84
C LEU A 101 6.10 11.66 -6.73
N GLU A 102 6.49 11.89 -5.46
CA GLU A 102 5.56 11.97 -4.33
C GLU A 102 4.54 13.10 -4.54
N ILE A 103 5.00 14.30 -4.91
CA ILE A 103 4.10 15.43 -5.21
C ILE A 103 3.19 15.12 -6.40
N LYS A 104 3.69 14.41 -7.40
CA LYS A 104 2.91 14.03 -8.58
C LYS A 104 1.77 13.06 -8.23
N TYR A 105 2.04 12.07 -7.39
CA TYR A 105 1.03 11.09 -6.97
C TYR A 105 0.11 11.63 -5.88
N TYR A 106 0.64 12.48 -5.00
CA TYR A 106 0.00 13.03 -3.81
C TYR A 106 0.25 14.52 -3.71
N PRO A 107 -0.50 15.37 -4.45
CA PRO A 107 -0.31 16.82 -4.47
C PRO A 107 -0.41 17.48 -3.09
N GLU A 108 -1.16 16.88 -2.17
CA GLU A 108 -1.25 17.30 -0.77
C GLU A 108 0.07 17.25 -0.02
N SER A 109 1.01 16.41 -0.45
CA SER A 109 2.35 16.29 0.14
C SER A 109 3.28 17.47 -0.23
N LYS A 110 2.89 18.31 -1.18
CA LYS A 110 3.75 19.37 -1.74
C LYS A 110 4.39 20.26 -0.68
N LEU A 111 3.60 20.76 0.26
CA LEU A 111 4.11 21.66 1.30
C LEU A 111 5.20 20.99 2.17
N PHE A 112 4.99 19.73 2.50
CA PHE A 112 5.94 18.94 3.29
C PHE A 112 7.22 18.65 2.49
N ILE A 113 7.09 18.20 1.27
CA ILE A 113 8.22 17.89 0.39
C ILE A 113 9.05 19.13 0.06
N ASP A 114 8.42 20.27 -0.23
CA ASP A 114 9.12 21.52 -0.50
C ASP A 114 9.98 21.97 0.70
N ARG A 115 9.50 21.77 1.93
CA ARG A 115 10.29 22.04 3.14
C ARG A 115 11.52 21.14 3.24
N ILE A 116 11.36 19.84 2.96
CA ILE A 116 12.49 18.90 2.93
C ILE A 116 13.52 19.32 1.87
N LYS A 117 13.07 19.59 0.65
CA LYS A 117 13.95 20.02 -0.44
C LYS A 117 14.73 21.29 -0.10
N LYS A 118 14.09 22.24 0.56
CA LYS A 118 14.75 23.49 1.01
C LYS A 118 15.86 23.21 2.02
N GLN A 119 15.64 22.27 2.95
CA GLN A 119 16.65 21.87 3.94
C GLN A 119 17.85 21.16 3.30
N ILE A 120 17.60 20.36 2.25
CA ILE A 120 18.65 19.63 1.53
C ILE A 120 19.48 20.57 0.63
N GLY A 121 18.88 21.66 0.17
CA GLY A 121 19.53 22.66 -0.68
C GLY A 121 20.44 23.66 0.06
N GLN A 122 20.37 23.68 1.39
CA GLN A 122 21.25 24.48 2.26
C GLN A 122 22.51 23.72 2.60
#